data_a3a30b36959a6fb90309efb22923a9c1
#
_entry.id   a3a30b36959a6fb90309efb22923a9c1
#
_cell.length_a   1.000
_cell.length_b   1.000
_cell.length_c   1.000
_cell.angle_alpha   90.00
_cell.angle_beta   90.00
_cell.angle_gamma   90.00
#
_symmetry.space_group_name_H-M   'P 1'
#
loop_
_entity.id
_entity.type
_entity.pdbx_description
1 polymer ?
#
loop_
_entity_poly.entity_id
_entity_poly.type
_entity_poly.pdbx_seq_one_letter_code
_entity_poly.pdbx_strand_id
1 'polypeptide(L)'
;MEGSSLSGNVKTAYDEFYEKHDEAWRMLGAKYKAEHIIDVCKGRTFKKVLEVGAGDGSILKYLADAGFAGSYYAVEISESGVDHIKSRNIKALKSVQLFDGYKLDFKDRSFDLVILSHVLEHVEHERMLLREIKRVAGHTVIEVPLDYRAGVDKRLKHFLAYGHINMYTPTSLRYLLKTEGLEVENDLTSLISPEVTKFNTYKNQKKPKSLVTELKITAEFTVKKALGKVFGHKMTERLANAYTVLCKSANDQVNIFEKAK
;
A
#
# COMPACT_ATOMS: atom_id res chain seq x y z
N MET A 1 10.40 23.91 -15.26
CA MET A 1 9.66 23.57 -14.04
C MET A 1 10.67 22.91 -13.12
N GLU A 2 11.06 23.56 -12.04
CA GLU A 2 11.83 22.93 -10.97
C GLU A 2 11.04 21.71 -10.50
N GLY A 3 11.71 20.57 -10.45
CA GLY A 3 11.05 19.31 -10.12
C GLY A 3 10.41 19.40 -8.75
N SER A 4 9.10 19.16 -8.65
CA SER A 4 8.43 19.01 -7.37
C SER A 4 9.04 17.81 -6.64
N SER A 5 9.70 18.05 -5.53
CA SER A 5 10.08 17.03 -4.55
C SER A 5 9.07 17.06 -3.40
N LEU A 6 8.92 15.94 -2.68
CA LEU A 6 8.19 15.94 -1.41
C LEU A 6 8.75 17.00 -0.46
N SER A 7 7.88 17.65 0.30
CA SER A 7 8.29 18.68 1.26
C SER A 7 9.30 18.09 2.26
N GLY A 8 10.31 18.91 2.64
CA GLY A 8 11.36 18.46 3.57
C GLY A 8 10.81 17.94 4.91
N ASN A 9 9.69 18.48 5.37
CA ASN A 9 9.00 18.02 6.58
C ASN A 9 8.50 16.57 6.48
N VAL A 10 8.09 16.12 5.29
CA VAL A 10 7.64 14.73 5.08
C VAL A 10 8.83 13.79 5.19
N LYS A 11 9.98 14.11 4.55
CA LYS A 11 11.20 13.28 4.64
C LYS A 11 11.66 13.11 6.08
N THR A 12 11.79 14.21 6.83
CA THR A 12 12.21 14.19 8.23
C THR A 12 11.24 13.36 9.08
N ALA A 13 9.93 13.47 8.86
CA ALA A 13 8.94 12.69 9.58
C ALA A 13 9.10 11.17 9.35
N TYR A 14 9.46 10.75 8.13
CA TYR A 14 9.71 9.34 7.82
C TYR A 14 11.04 8.83 8.40
N ASP A 15 12.11 9.64 8.42
CA ASP A 15 13.36 9.25 9.08
C ASP A 15 13.14 8.96 10.56
N GLU A 16 12.37 9.82 11.26
CA GLU A 16 12.00 9.60 12.66
C GLU A 16 11.01 8.43 12.87
N PHE A 17 10.17 8.13 11.87
CA PHE A 17 9.16 7.09 11.99
C PHE A 17 9.78 5.70 12.15
N TYR A 18 10.82 5.38 11.39
CA TYR A 18 11.47 4.06 11.44
C TYR A 18 12.24 3.83 12.73
N GLU A 19 12.72 4.88 13.38
CA GLU A 19 13.39 4.78 14.67
C GLU A 19 12.40 4.49 15.83
N LYS A 20 11.18 5.01 15.74
CA LYS A 20 10.20 5.00 16.85
C LYS A 20 9.27 3.79 16.85
N HIS A 21 9.11 3.07 15.72
CA HIS A 21 8.10 2.03 15.59
C HIS A 21 8.71 0.61 15.68
N ASP A 22 8.00 -0.25 16.43
CA ASP A 22 8.37 -1.66 16.64
C ASP A 22 8.45 -2.42 15.29
N GLU A 23 9.61 -3.02 15.03
CA GLU A 23 9.84 -3.85 13.84
C GLU A 23 8.84 -5.00 13.73
N ALA A 24 8.48 -5.64 14.85
CA ALA A 24 7.50 -6.73 14.85
C ALA A 24 6.11 -6.27 14.37
N TRP A 25 5.73 -5.02 14.66
CA TRP A 25 4.51 -4.41 14.14
C TRP A 25 4.56 -4.24 12.62
N ARG A 26 5.66 -3.69 12.11
CA ARG A 26 5.86 -3.50 10.67
C ARG A 26 5.86 -4.83 9.92
N MET A 27 6.61 -5.81 10.42
CA MET A 27 6.66 -7.17 9.85
C MET A 27 5.28 -7.83 9.83
N LEU A 28 4.52 -7.72 10.91
CA LEU A 28 3.16 -8.29 10.96
C LEU A 28 2.22 -7.64 9.94
N GLY A 29 2.25 -6.31 9.80
CA GLY A 29 1.48 -5.61 8.78
C GLY A 29 1.90 -5.98 7.36
N ALA A 30 3.21 -6.04 7.12
CA ALA A 30 3.79 -6.37 5.82
C ALA A 30 3.45 -7.80 5.36
N LYS A 31 3.34 -8.77 6.28
CA LYS A 31 2.88 -10.13 5.96
C LYS A 31 1.54 -10.10 5.23
N TYR A 32 0.54 -9.44 5.80
CA TYR A 32 -0.80 -9.37 5.19
C TYR A 32 -0.81 -8.57 3.89
N LYS A 33 -0.05 -7.48 3.81
CA LYS A 33 0.11 -6.71 2.57
C LYS A 33 0.73 -7.55 1.46
N ALA A 34 1.76 -8.33 1.75
CA ALA A 34 2.37 -9.26 0.79
C ALA A 34 1.38 -10.35 0.35
N GLU A 35 0.58 -10.90 1.27
CA GLU A 35 -0.49 -11.86 0.94
C GLU A 35 -1.52 -11.22 -0.01
N HIS A 36 -1.97 -9.98 0.23
CA HIS A 36 -2.89 -9.26 -0.67
C HIS A 36 -2.29 -9.04 -2.07
N ILE A 37 -1.00 -8.68 -2.14
CA ILE A 37 -0.28 -8.50 -3.41
C ILE A 37 -0.22 -9.81 -4.18
N ILE A 38 0.12 -10.92 -3.51
CA ILE A 38 0.16 -12.26 -4.11
C ILE A 38 -1.23 -12.66 -4.62
N ASP A 39 -2.28 -12.41 -3.83
CA ASP A 39 -3.64 -12.80 -4.17
C ASP A 39 -4.17 -12.04 -5.40
N VAL A 40 -3.97 -10.71 -5.49
CA VAL A 40 -4.43 -9.94 -6.65
C VAL A 40 -3.63 -10.27 -7.91
N CYS A 41 -2.41 -10.78 -7.77
CA CYS A 41 -1.52 -11.19 -8.86
C CYS A 41 -1.63 -12.68 -9.21
N LYS A 42 -2.56 -13.41 -8.61
CA LYS A 42 -2.68 -14.87 -8.82
C LYS A 42 -2.77 -15.25 -10.29
N GLY A 43 -1.98 -16.25 -10.67
CA GLY A 43 -1.90 -16.72 -12.07
C GLY A 43 -0.94 -15.90 -12.95
N ARG A 44 -0.22 -14.94 -12.41
CA ARG A 44 0.80 -14.14 -13.10
C ARG A 44 2.19 -14.43 -12.57
N THR A 45 3.18 -14.23 -13.42
CA THR A 45 4.61 -14.34 -13.09
C THR A 45 5.32 -13.06 -13.47
N PHE A 46 6.23 -12.62 -12.62
CA PHE A 46 7.01 -11.39 -12.82
C PHE A 46 8.49 -11.69 -12.72
N LYS A 47 9.30 -11.12 -13.63
CA LYS A 47 10.76 -11.25 -13.61
C LYS A 47 11.40 -10.14 -12.78
N LYS A 48 10.91 -8.92 -12.95
CA LYS A 48 11.43 -7.70 -12.31
C LYS A 48 10.32 -6.92 -11.63
N VAL A 49 10.43 -6.78 -10.32
CA VAL A 49 9.46 -6.04 -9.48
C VAL A 49 10.16 -4.87 -8.81
N LEU A 50 9.54 -3.68 -8.88
CA LEU A 50 9.95 -2.49 -8.15
C LEU A 50 8.91 -2.19 -7.05
N GLU A 51 9.33 -2.00 -5.81
CA GLU A 51 8.51 -1.39 -4.77
C GLU A 51 8.89 0.08 -4.63
N VAL A 52 7.88 0.96 -4.70
CA VAL A 52 8.03 2.42 -4.53
C VAL A 52 7.45 2.81 -3.17
N GLY A 53 8.27 3.51 -2.37
CA GLY A 53 7.99 3.73 -0.95
C GLY A 53 8.11 2.42 -0.16
N ALA A 54 9.24 1.72 -0.35
CA ALA A 54 9.44 0.37 0.18
C ALA A 54 9.61 0.33 1.72
N GLY A 55 9.68 1.48 2.36
CA GLY A 55 9.79 1.59 3.80
C GLY A 55 11.05 0.90 4.34
N ASP A 56 10.85 -0.06 5.23
CA ASP A 56 11.94 -0.88 5.76
C ASP A 56 12.16 -2.20 4.99
N GLY A 57 11.51 -2.38 3.84
CA GLY A 57 11.64 -3.56 2.98
C GLY A 57 10.90 -4.81 3.47
N SER A 58 10.05 -4.68 4.48
CA SER A 58 9.33 -5.81 5.07
C SER A 58 8.42 -6.53 4.05
N ILE A 59 7.73 -5.80 3.16
CA ILE A 59 6.89 -6.39 2.12
C ILE A 59 7.75 -7.15 1.11
N LEU A 60 8.84 -6.54 0.61
CA LEU A 60 9.76 -7.19 -0.31
C LEU A 60 10.35 -8.47 0.30
N LYS A 61 10.65 -8.48 1.60
CA LYS A 61 11.15 -9.67 2.29
C LYS A 61 10.16 -10.83 2.18
N TYR A 62 8.87 -10.59 2.49
CA TYR A 62 7.84 -11.63 2.38
C TYR A 62 7.61 -12.08 0.93
N LEU A 63 7.60 -11.15 -0.03
CA LEU A 63 7.46 -11.47 -1.45
C LEU A 63 8.66 -12.30 -1.96
N ALA A 64 9.87 -11.96 -1.53
CA ALA A 64 11.08 -12.69 -1.90
C ALA A 64 11.12 -14.10 -1.28
N ASP A 65 10.72 -14.25 -0.03
CA ASP A 65 10.62 -15.54 0.65
C ASP A 65 9.56 -16.45 0.00
N ALA A 66 8.47 -15.86 -0.50
CA ALA A 66 7.43 -16.55 -1.25
C ALA A 66 7.83 -16.88 -2.71
N GLY A 67 8.98 -16.39 -3.20
CA GLY A 67 9.40 -16.59 -4.59
C GLY A 67 8.50 -15.88 -5.61
N PHE A 68 7.90 -14.74 -5.23
CA PHE A 68 6.91 -14.03 -6.04
C PHE A 68 7.48 -13.49 -7.36
N ALA A 69 8.78 -13.11 -7.39
CA ALA A 69 9.42 -12.59 -8.59
C ALA A 69 10.89 -13.06 -8.72
N GLY A 70 11.44 -12.92 -9.92
CA GLY A 70 12.84 -13.26 -10.21
C GLY A 70 13.86 -12.28 -9.63
N SER A 71 13.50 -11.00 -9.52
CA SER A 71 14.37 -9.96 -8.94
C SER A 71 13.55 -8.78 -8.42
N TYR A 72 14.10 -8.13 -7.38
CA TYR A 72 13.46 -7.03 -6.66
C TYR A 72 14.32 -5.78 -6.71
N TYR A 73 13.64 -4.65 -6.76
CA TYR A 73 14.19 -3.30 -6.74
C TYR A 73 13.35 -2.47 -5.76
N ALA A 74 13.96 -1.52 -5.11
CA ALA A 74 13.28 -0.65 -4.15
C ALA A 74 13.70 0.80 -4.35
N VAL A 75 12.75 1.71 -4.16
CA VAL A 75 13.02 3.13 -3.94
C VAL A 75 12.30 3.59 -2.67
N GLU A 76 12.97 4.44 -1.91
CA GLU A 76 12.48 4.96 -0.64
C GLU A 76 12.91 6.41 -0.49
N ILE A 77 12.11 7.24 0.19
CA ILE A 77 12.38 8.68 0.36
C ILE A 77 13.28 8.98 1.55
N SER A 78 13.37 8.07 2.52
CA SER A 78 14.16 8.22 3.74
C SER A 78 15.47 7.43 3.68
N GLU A 79 16.54 8.02 4.19
CA GLU A 79 17.85 7.34 4.27
C GLU A 79 17.80 6.16 5.23
N SER A 80 17.13 6.32 6.37
CA SER A 80 16.94 5.26 7.35
C SER A 80 16.19 4.06 6.78
N GLY A 81 15.14 4.30 5.97
CA GLY A 81 14.43 3.25 5.25
C GLY A 81 15.33 2.50 4.27
N VAL A 82 16.13 3.22 3.47
CA VAL A 82 17.11 2.61 2.56
C VAL A 82 18.10 1.71 3.31
N ASP A 83 18.59 2.15 4.45
CA ASP A 83 19.54 1.36 5.26
C ASP A 83 18.88 0.13 5.88
N HIS A 84 17.63 0.24 6.33
CA HIS A 84 16.85 -0.92 6.79
C HIS A 84 16.65 -1.95 5.68
N ILE A 85 16.28 -1.53 4.45
CA ILE A 85 16.13 -2.45 3.32
C ILE A 85 17.42 -3.19 3.02
N LYS A 86 18.56 -2.48 2.99
CA LYS A 86 19.90 -3.08 2.73
C LYS A 86 20.25 -4.10 3.81
N SER A 87 19.96 -3.82 5.07
CA SER A 87 20.28 -4.70 6.20
C SER A 87 19.44 -5.98 6.25
N ARG A 88 18.24 -6.01 5.61
CA ARG A 88 17.33 -7.16 5.64
C ARG A 88 17.78 -8.39 4.85
N ASN A 89 18.84 -8.30 4.07
CA ASN A 89 19.31 -9.43 3.23
C ASN A 89 18.18 -10.06 2.38
N ILE A 90 17.42 -9.24 1.68
CA ILE A 90 16.29 -9.68 0.85
C ILE A 90 16.83 -10.47 -0.34
N LYS A 91 16.37 -11.72 -0.49
CA LYS A 91 16.77 -12.59 -1.59
C LYS A 91 16.43 -11.96 -2.95
N ALA A 92 17.39 -12.01 -3.88
CA ALA A 92 17.26 -11.46 -5.24
C ALA A 92 17.01 -9.93 -5.32
N LEU A 93 17.22 -9.17 -4.25
CA LEU A 93 17.27 -7.71 -4.28
C LEU A 93 18.46 -7.26 -5.13
N LYS A 94 18.23 -6.36 -6.10
CA LYS A 94 19.23 -5.88 -7.05
C LYS A 94 19.69 -4.47 -6.76
N SER A 95 18.77 -3.59 -6.39
CA SER A 95 19.09 -2.21 -6.00
C SER A 95 18.09 -1.64 -5.00
N VAL A 96 18.60 -0.73 -4.19
CA VAL A 96 17.82 0.16 -3.33
C VAL A 96 18.32 1.56 -3.59
N GLN A 97 17.42 2.49 -3.89
CA GLN A 97 17.75 3.87 -4.22
C GLN A 97 16.91 4.84 -3.40
N LEU A 98 17.53 5.95 -3.01
CA LEU A 98 16.80 7.10 -2.51
C LEU A 98 16.13 7.80 -3.70
N PHE A 99 14.89 8.29 -3.55
CA PHE A 99 14.20 9.05 -4.58
C PHE A 99 13.49 10.28 -4.00
N ASP A 100 13.06 11.19 -4.88
CA ASP A 100 12.49 12.49 -4.49
C ASP A 100 10.99 12.42 -4.16
N GLY A 101 10.38 11.26 -4.29
CA GLY A 101 8.95 11.03 -4.08
C GLY A 101 8.12 10.98 -5.36
N TYR A 102 8.66 11.46 -6.49
CA TYR A 102 7.92 11.54 -7.75
C TYR A 102 8.65 10.99 -8.95
N LYS A 103 9.96 11.23 -9.09
CA LYS A 103 10.74 10.83 -10.26
C LYS A 103 11.52 9.56 -9.99
N LEU A 104 11.37 8.58 -10.88
CA LEU A 104 12.07 7.30 -10.83
C LEU A 104 13.20 7.29 -11.86
N ASP A 105 14.45 7.12 -11.40
CA ASP A 105 15.61 7.06 -12.28
C ASP A 105 15.76 5.70 -12.97
N PHE A 106 14.70 5.32 -13.69
CA PHE A 106 14.64 4.11 -14.50
C PHE A 106 14.11 4.42 -15.89
N LYS A 107 14.53 3.61 -16.87
CA LYS A 107 14.03 3.70 -18.25
C LYS A 107 12.57 3.26 -18.31
N ASP A 108 11.86 3.70 -19.34
CA ASP A 108 10.50 3.27 -19.61
C ASP A 108 10.41 1.74 -19.69
N ARG A 109 9.34 1.18 -19.13
CA ARG A 109 9.06 -0.26 -19.16
C ARG A 109 10.20 -1.14 -18.63
N SER A 110 10.95 -0.65 -17.63
CA SER A 110 12.04 -1.38 -16.99
C SER A 110 11.57 -2.55 -16.12
N PHE A 111 10.32 -2.52 -15.67
CA PHE A 111 9.74 -3.48 -14.73
C PHE A 111 8.48 -4.14 -15.29
N ASP A 112 8.27 -5.39 -14.90
CA ASP A 112 7.02 -6.10 -15.19
C ASP A 112 5.90 -5.62 -14.28
N LEU A 113 6.25 -5.31 -13.02
CA LEU A 113 5.33 -4.85 -11.98
C LEU A 113 5.98 -3.76 -11.12
N VAL A 114 5.21 -2.71 -10.82
CA VAL A 114 5.48 -1.78 -9.73
C VAL A 114 4.48 -2.01 -8.61
N ILE A 115 4.93 -1.94 -7.35
CA ILE A 115 4.11 -2.05 -6.15
C ILE A 115 4.13 -0.71 -5.42
N LEU A 116 2.93 -0.19 -5.11
CA LEU A 116 2.69 0.93 -4.19
C LEU A 116 1.75 0.44 -3.09
N SER A 117 2.30 0.10 -1.92
CA SER A 117 1.48 -0.34 -0.80
C SER A 117 1.54 0.68 0.33
N HIS A 118 0.42 1.35 0.58
CA HIS A 118 0.30 2.42 1.56
C HIS A 118 1.27 3.59 1.29
N VAL A 119 1.20 4.15 0.09
CA VAL A 119 2.00 5.29 -0.37
C VAL A 119 1.11 6.45 -0.78
N LEU A 120 0.05 6.19 -1.57
CA LEU A 120 -0.76 7.27 -2.17
C LEU A 120 -1.44 8.16 -1.14
N GLU A 121 -1.77 7.63 0.05
CA GLU A 121 -2.36 8.39 1.14
C GLU A 121 -1.43 9.46 1.74
N HIS A 122 -0.13 9.36 1.46
CA HIS A 122 0.91 10.26 1.97
C HIS A 122 1.45 11.24 0.93
N VAL A 123 1.06 11.10 -0.34
CA VAL A 123 1.66 11.84 -1.46
C VAL A 123 0.86 13.09 -1.77
N GLU A 124 1.52 14.26 -1.82
CA GLU A 124 0.88 15.55 -2.13
C GLU A 124 0.32 15.59 -3.57
N HIS A 125 1.01 14.93 -4.52
CA HIS A 125 0.69 14.94 -5.96
C HIS A 125 0.59 13.53 -6.51
N GLU A 126 -0.40 12.77 -6.05
CA GLU A 126 -0.57 11.34 -6.37
C GLU A 126 -0.62 11.05 -7.88
N ARG A 127 -1.18 11.96 -8.68
CA ARG A 127 -1.25 11.80 -10.14
C ARG A 127 0.12 11.87 -10.81
N MET A 128 1.05 12.66 -10.28
CA MET A 128 2.41 12.71 -10.79
C MET A 128 3.12 11.38 -10.57
N LEU A 129 3.02 10.82 -9.37
CA LEU A 129 3.59 9.52 -9.06
C LEU A 129 2.93 8.41 -9.90
N LEU A 130 1.61 8.42 -10.08
CA LEU A 130 0.90 7.43 -10.90
C LEU A 130 1.37 7.45 -12.36
N ARG A 131 1.64 8.61 -12.95
CA ARG A 131 2.17 8.73 -14.31
C ARG A 131 3.60 8.18 -14.41
N GLU A 132 4.40 8.42 -13.39
CA GLU A 132 5.78 7.94 -13.37
C GLU A 132 5.87 6.42 -13.20
N ILE A 133 5.08 5.82 -12.30
CA ILE A 133 5.03 4.35 -12.18
C ILE A 133 4.47 3.70 -13.45
N LYS A 134 3.48 4.32 -14.09
CA LYS A 134 2.94 3.86 -15.38
C LYS A 134 4.00 3.89 -16.49
N ARG A 135 4.89 4.88 -16.48
CA ARG A 135 6.00 4.98 -17.41
C ARG A 135 6.98 3.81 -17.28
N VAL A 136 7.33 3.46 -16.04
CA VAL A 136 8.39 2.45 -15.78
C VAL A 136 7.89 1.01 -15.79
N ALA A 137 6.56 0.75 -15.71
CA ALA A 137 6.03 -0.61 -15.66
C ALA A 137 4.77 -0.82 -16.52
N GLY A 138 4.58 -2.08 -16.94
CA GLY A 138 3.37 -2.53 -17.63
C GLY A 138 2.19 -2.81 -16.70
N HIS A 139 2.48 -3.23 -15.47
CA HIS A 139 1.48 -3.50 -14.43
C HIS A 139 1.84 -2.79 -13.13
N THR A 140 0.83 -2.49 -12.35
CA THR A 140 1.00 -1.85 -11.03
C THR A 140 0.06 -2.47 -10.03
N VAL A 141 0.55 -2.84 -8.85
CA VAL A 141 -0.27 -3.13 -7.68
C VAL A 141 -0.30 -1.88 -6.81
N ILE A 142 -1.50 -1.48 -6.42
CA ILE A 142 -1.72 -0.36 -5.49
C ILE A 142 -2.58 -0.86 -4.35
N GLU A 143 -2.13 -0.64 -3.12
CA GLU A 143 -2.92 -0.85 -1.91
C GLU A 143 -3.03 0.44 -1.12
N VAL A 144 -4.26 0.80 -0.72
CA VAL A 144 -4.54 1.98 0.11
C VAL A 144 -5.43 1.61 1.30
N PRO A 145 -5.28 2.30 2.44
CA PRO A 145 -6.23 2.18 3.54
C PRO A 145 -7.57 2.81 3.14
N LEU A 146 -8.68 2.22 3.59
CA LEU A 146 -10.03 2.74 3.37
C LEU A 146 -10.44 3.63 4.55
N ASP A 147 -9.85 4.82 4.62
CA ASP A 147 -10.05 5.76 5.73
C ASP A 147 -11.31 6.60 5.56
N TYR A 148 -11.72 6.87 4.32
CA TYR A 148 -12.92 7.64 4.01
C TYR A 148 -14.19 6.80 4.17
N ARG A 149 -14.72 6.75 5.39
CA ARG A 149 -15.93 5.98 5.75
C ARG A 149 -16.72 6.67 6.86
N ALA A 150 -17.89 6.13 7.21
CA ALA A 150 -18.74 6.68 8.27
C ALA A 150 -17.95 6.96 9.56
N GLY A 151 -18.07 8.18 10.08
CA GLY A 151 -17.36 8.64 11.26
C GLY A 151 -15.92 9.12 11.00
N VAL A 152 -15.56 9.40 9.74
CA VAL A 152 -14.25 9.95 9.35
C VAL A 152 -13.90 11.20 10.16
N ASP A 153 -14.85 12.13 10.36
CA ASP A 153 -14.62 13.39 11.07
C ASP A 153 -14.11 13.19 12.50
N LYS A 154 -14.52 12.10 13.17
CA LYS A 154 -14.07 11.77 14.53
C LYS A 154 -12.65 11.24 14.58
N ARG A 155 -12.04 10.95 13.43
CA ARG A 155 -10.73 10.29 13.30
C ARG A 155 -9.67 11.15 12.61
N LEU A 156 -9.97 12.41 12.27
CA LEU A 156 -9.03 13.30 11.57
C LEU A 156 -7.68 13.42 12.28
N LYS A 157 -7.67 13.55 13.62
CA LYS A 157 -6.42 13.60 14.39
C LYS A 157 -5.60 12.30 14.27
N HIS A 158 -6.27 11.16 14.16
CA HIS A 158 -5.62 9.87 13.97
C HIS A 158 -4.96 9.79 12.59
N PHE A 159 -5.62 10.23 11.54
CA PHE A 159 -5.06 10.25 10.19
C PHE A 159 -3.85 11.17 10.10
N LEU A 160 -3.93 12.38 10.66
CA LEU A 160 -2.78 13.29 10.73
C LEU A 160 -1.59 12.70 11.49
N ALA A 161 -1.84 11.91 12.55
CA ALA A 161 -0.77 11.23 13.28
C ALA A 161 -0.05 10.16 12.47
N TYR A 162 -0.70 9.65 11.40
CA TYR A 162 -0.10 8.72 10.45
C TYR A 162 0.35 9.39 9.14
N GLY A 163 0.19 10.72 9.01
CA GLY A 163 0.56 11.46 7.81
C GLY A 163 -0.35 11.19 6.62
N HIS A 164 -1.59 10.70 6.83
CA HIS A 164 -2.56 10.48 5.75
C HIS A 164 -3.17 11.82 5.33
N ILE A 165 -2.74 12.36 4.22
CA ILE A 165 -3.26 13.59 3.62
C ILE A 165 -4.31 13.32 2.54
N ASN A 166 -4.34 12.11 1.99
CA ASN A 166 -5.36 11.65 1.05
C ASN A 166 -6.17 10.51 1.67
N MET A 167 -7.46 10.45 1.34
CA MET A 167 -8.37 9.43 1.84
C MET A 167 -9.12 8.81 0.67
N TYR A 168 -9.17 7.47 0.65
CA TYR A 168 -9.76 6.72 -0.45
C TYR A 168 -10.97 5.89 -0.01
N THR A 169 -11.90 5.74 -0.95
CA THR A 169 -12.87 4.65 -1.03
C THR A 169 -12.47 3.76 -2.21
N PRO A 170 -12.96 2.52 -2.33
CA PRO A 170 -12.71 1.72 -3.52
C PRO A 170 -13.14 2.45 -4.80
N THR A 171 -14.28 3.14 -4.76
CA THR A 171 -14.80 3.91 -5.92
C THR A 171 -13.92 5.09 -6.28
N SER A 172 -13.47 5.89 -5.31
CA SER A 172 -12.62 7.06 -5.59
C SER A 172 -11.25 6.65 -6.11
N LEU A 173 -10.66 5.55 -5.60
CA LEU A 173 -9.41 5.02 -6.12
C LEU A 173 -9.59 4.52 -7.57
N ARG A 174 -10.62 3.70 -7.86
CA ARG A 174 -10.91 3.25 -9.23
C ARG A 174 -11.09 4.43 -10.19
N TYR A 175 -11.77 5.49 -9.75
CA TYR A 175 -11.94 6.71 -10.56
C TYR A 175 -10.59 7.41 -10.81
N LEU A 176 -9.76 7.59 -9.79
CA LEU A 176 -8.42 8.16 -9.92
C LEU A 176 -7.59 7.37 -10.95
N LEU A 177 -7.53 6.04 -10.81
CA LEU A 177 -6.77 5.16 -11.69
C LEU A 177 -7.27 5.22 -13.15
N LYS A 178 -8.59 5.15 -13.34
CA LYS A 178 -9.20 5.27 -14.67
C LYS A 178 -8.83 6.59 -15.34
N THR A 179 -8.86 7.71 -14.61
CA THR A 179 -8.53 9.02 -15.18
C THR A 179 -7.04 9.18 -15.48
N GLU A 180 -6.17 8.35 -14.92
CA GLU A 180 -4.73 8.29 -15.24
C GLU A 180 -4.37 7.19 -16.26
N GLY A 181 -5.37 6.51 -16.86
CA GLY A 181 -5.14 5.48 -17.86
C GLY A 181 -4.59 4.17 -17.30
N LEU A 182 -4.94 3.87 -16.04
CA LEU A 182 -4.69 2.59 -15.37
C LEU A 182 -5.99 1.81 -15.30
N GLU A 183 -6.02 0.65 -15.96
CA GLU A 183 -7.18 -0.24 -16.00
C GLU A 183 -7.07 -1.30 -14.89
N VAL A 184 -8.06 -1.37 -14.02
CA VAL A 184 -8.12 -2.39 -12.96
C VAL A 184 -8.47 -3.74 -13.57
N GLU A 185 -7.58 -4.72 -13.46
CA GLU A 185 -7.77 -6.10 -13.96
C GLU A 185 -8.22 -7.05 -12.85
N ASN A 186 -7.79 -6.79 -11.62
CA ASN A 186 -8.18 -7.57 -10.44
C ASN A 186 -8.17 -6.69 -9.21
N ASP A 187 -9.01 -6.98 -8.24
CA ASP A 187 -9.07 -6.24 -6.99
C ASP A 187 -9.42 -7.12 -5.78
N LEU A 188 -9.06 -6.63 -4.60
CA LEU A 188 -9.30 -7.26 -3.32
C LEU A 188 -9.61 -6.21 -2.27
N THR A 189 -10.68 -6.41 -1.51
CA THR A 189 -10.92 -5.69 -0.26
C THR A 189 -10.60 -6.56 0.93
N SER A 190 -9.89 -6.03 1.91
CA SER A 190 -9.43 -6.78 3.08
C SER A 190 -9.85 -6.16 4.40
N LEU A 191 -10.11 -7.03 5.38
CA LEU A 191 -10.32 -6.67 6.77
C LEU A 191 -8.98 -6.77 7.52
N ILE A 192 -8.77 -5.90 8.52
CA ILE A 192 -7.63 -6.06 9.43
C ILE A 192 -7.79 -7.40 10.16
N SER A 193 -6.74 -8.22 10.12
CA SER A 193 -6.77 -9.51 10.78
C SER A 193 -6.91 -9.39 12.30
N PRO A 194 -7.50 -10.39 12.98
CA PRO A 194 -7.55 -10.42 14.44
C PRO A 194 -6.16 -10.36 15.07
N GLU A 195 -5.15 -10.94 14.45
CA GLU A 195 -3.76 -10.93 14.90
C GLU A 195 -3.20 -9.50 14.97
N VAL A 196 -3.35 -8.73 13.88
CA VAL A 196 -2.95 -7.31 13.82
C VAL A 196 -3.70 -6.48 14.86
N THR A 197 -5.02 -6.70 14.99
CA THR A 197 -5.84 -5.98 15.97
C THR A 197 -5.41 -6.28 17.40
N LYS A 198 -5.12 -7.55 17.71
CA LYS A 198 -4.61 -7.99 19.05
C LYS A 198 -3.24 -7.37 19.33
N PHE A 199 -2.32 -7.40 18.36
CA PHE A 199 -1.01 -6.78 18.50
C PHE A 199 -1.14 -5.29 18.84
N ASN A 200 -1.93 -4.56 18.04
CA ASN A 200 -2.17 -3.14 18.29
C ASN A 200 -2.76 -2.87 19.67
N THR A 201 -3.74 -3.67 20.07
CA THR A 201 -4.43 -3.50 21.38
C THR A 201 -3.48 -3.74 22.55
N TYR A 202 -2.69 -4.81 22.51
CA TYR A 202 -1.91 -5.24 23.68
C TYR A 202 -0.48 -4.69 23.70
N LYS A 203 0.15 -4.50 22.54
CA LYS A 203 1.52 -4.00 22.44
C LYS A 203 1.55 -2.48 22.29
N ASN A 204 0.87 -1.94 21.27
CA ASN A 204 0.95 -0.49 20.99
C ASN A 204 0.10 0.32 21.98
N GLN A 205 -1.15 -0.09 22.25
CA GLN A 205 -2.04 0.60 23.19
C GLN A 205 -1.81 0.18 24.66
N LYS A 206 -0.94 -0.82 24.90
CA LYS A 206 -0.59 -1.33 26.25
C LYS A 206 -1.82 -1.73 27.10
N LYS A 207 -2.92 -2.13 26.48
CA LYS A 207 -4.10 -2.62 27.21
C LYS A 207 -3.84 -3.99 27.84
N PRO A 208 -4.41 -4.29 29.01
CA PRO A 208 -4.26 -5.59 29.64
C PRO A 208 -4.93 -6.67 28.78
N LYS A 209 -4.31 -7.85 28.69
CA LYS A 209 -4.90 -9.00 28.00
C LYS A 209 -6.18 -9.44 28.70
N SER A 210 -7.24 -9.67 27.92
CA SER A 210 -8.55 -10.12 28.41
C SER A 210 -9.19 -11.05 27.41
N LEU A 211 -9.70 -12.20 27.91
CA LEU A 211 -10.45 -13.15 27.08
C LEU A 211 -11.66 -12.50 26.42
N VAL A 212 -12.35 -11.61 27.13
CA VAL A 212 -13.50 -10.87 26.58
C VAL A 212 -13.08 -10.01 25.40
N THR A 213 -11.95 -9.31 25.50
CA THR A 213 -11.41 -8.49 24.40
C THR A 213 -11.01 -9.36 23.21
N GLU A 214 -10.38 -10.52 23.44
CA GLU A 214 -9.99 -11.44 22.36
C GLU A 214 -11.20 -12.03 21.64
N LEU A 215 -12.22 -12.45 22.38
CA LEU A 215 -13.49 -12.94 21.82
C LEU A 215 -14.18 -11.83 21.01
N LYS A 216 -14.23 -10.59 21.52
CA LYS A 216 -14.81 -9.44 20.82
C LYS A 216 -14.10 -9.17 19.49
N ILE A 217 -12.76 -9.13 19.47
CA ILE A 217 -11.98 -8.91 18.25
C ILE A 217 -12.27 -10.00 17.21
N THR A 218 -12.27 -11.27 17.65
CA THR A 218 -12.51 -12.41 16.76
C THR A 218 -13.95 -12.43 16.25
N ALA A 219 -14.93 -12.16 17.12
CA ALA A 219 -16.35 -12.08 16.76
C ALA A 219 -16.61 -10.94 15.75
N GLU A 220 -16.05 -9.74 15.99
CA GLU A 220 -16.20 -8.62 15.07
C GLU A 220 -15.67 -8.94 13.67
N PHE A 221 -14.49 -9.54 13.58
CA PHE A 221 -13.91 -9.98 12.31
C PHE A 221 -14.81 -11.01 11.61
N THR A 222 -15.27 -12.03 12.36
CA THR A 222 -16.11 -13.09 11.82
C THR A 222 -17.45 -12.56 11.32
N VAL A 223 -18.09 -11.67 12.09
CA VAL A 223 -19.35 -11.02 11.69
C VAL A 223 -19.16 -10.18 10.44
N LYS A 224 -18.13 -9.33 10.38
CA LYS A 224 -17.84 -8.53 9.17
C LYS A 224 -17.61 -9.41 7.94
N LYS A 225 -16.85 -10.49 8.08
CA LYS A 225 -16.61 -11.48 7.01
C LYS A 225 -17.89 -12.16 6.55
N ALA A 226 -18.75 -12.57 7.50
CA ALA A 226 -20.04 -13.18 7.22
C ALA A 226 -20.99 -12.20 6.51
N LEU A 227 -21.09 -10.96 6.97
CA LEU A 227 -21.90 -9.92 6.33
C LEU A 227 -21.45 -9.66 4.90
N GLY A 228 -20.14 -9.56 4.64
CA GLY A 228 -19.61 -9.43 3.28
C GLY A 228 -19.99 -10.62 2.39
N LYS A 229 -19.90 -11.85 2.94
CA LYS A 229 -20.28 -13.07 2.20
C LYS A 229 -21.77 -13.14 1.87
N VAL A 230 -22.65 -12.73 2.81
CA VAL A 230 -24.10 -12.79 2.66
C VAL A 230 -24.63 -11.66 1.76
N PHE A 231 -24.15 -10.42 1.96
CA PHE A 231 -24.65 -9.24 1.26
C PHE A 231 -23.79 -8.81 0.07
N GLY A 232 -22.75 -9.58 -0.25
CA GLY A 232 -21.96 -9.44 -1.46
C GLY A 232 -20.94 -8.28 -1.44
N HIS A 233 -20.41 -7.98 -2.62
CA HIS A 233 -19.26 -7.12 -2.82
C HIS A 233 -19.42 -5.70 -2.23
N LYS A 234 -20.56 -5.04 -2.41
CA LYS A 234 -20.81 -3.69 -1.86
C LYS A 234 -20.70 -3.63 -0.32
N MET A 235 -21.16 -4.69 0.36
CA MET A 235 -21.03 -4.78 1.82
C MET A 235 -19.57 -5.01 2.22
N THR A 236 -18.86 -5.87 1.49
CA THR A 236 -17.43 -6.12 1.71
C THR A 236 -16.62 -4.82 1.58
N GLU A 237 -16.83 -4.04 0.52
CA GLU A 237 -16.19 -2.73 0.34
C GLU A 237 -16.48 -1.77 1.49
N ARG A 238 -17.74 -1.75 1.98
CA ARG A 238 -18.15 -0.86 3.07
C ARG A 238 -17.51 -1.22 4.42
N LEU A 239 -17.23 -2.49 4.66
CA LEU A 239 -16.66 -3.00 5.91
C LEU A 239 -15.14 -3.10 5.88
N ALA A 240 -14.53 -3.13 4.69
CA ALA A 240 -13.10 -3.32 4.50
C ALA A 240 -12.25 -2.20 5.10
N ASN A 241 -11.01 -2.55 5.39
CA ASN A 241 -10.01 -1.63 5.95
C ASN A 241 -8.93 -1.25 4.93
N ALA A 242 -8.69 -2.08 3.92
CA ALA A 242 -7.79 -1.79 2.82
C ALA A 242 -8.38 -2.26 1.48
N TYR A 243 -7.91 -1.64 0.41
CA TYR A 243 -8.26 -1.97 -0.96
C TYR A 243 -7.00 -2.11 -1.79
N THR A 244 -6.82 -3.29 -2.37
CA THR A 244 -5.67 -3.66 -3.19
C THR A 244 -6.14 -3.90 -4.61
N VAL A 245 -5.47 -3.31 -5.58
CA VAL A 245 -5.79 -3.46 -7.01
C VAL A 245 -4.56 -3.84 -7.81
N LEU A 246 -4.75 -4.71 -8.80
CA LEU A 246 -3.80 -4.93 -9.89
C LEU A 246 -4.30 -4.17 -11.11
N CYS A 247 -3.47 -3.29 -11.61
CA CYS A 247 -3.77 -2.48 -12.80
C CYS A 247 -2.81 -2.79 -13.94
N LYS A 248 -3.33 -2.65 -15.16
CA LYS A 248 -2.54 -2.58 -16.38
C LYS A 248 -2.48 -1.16 -16.90
N SER A 249 -1.35 -0.74 -17.42
CA SER A 249 -1.21 0.51 -18.16
C SER A 249 -1.95 0.39 -19.49
N ALA A 250 -3.16 0.95 -19.59
CA ALA A 250 -4.03 0.82 -20.76
C ALA A 250 -3.83 1.94 -21.77
N ASN A 251 -3.49 3.15 -21.30
CA ASN A 251 -3.35 4.34 -22.15
C ASN A 251 -2.29 5.28 -21.54
N ASP A 252 -1.49 5.91 -22.39
CA ASP A 252 -0.51 6.92 -21.96
C ASP A 252 -1.15 8.30 -21.73
N GLN A 253 -2.38 8.49 -22.18
CA GLN A 253 -3.12 9.74 -21.99
C GLN A 253 -4.03 9.70 -20.78
N VAL A 254 -4.23 10.86 -20.17
CA VAL A 254 -5.19 11.06 -19.09
C VAL A 254 -6.61 11.09 -19.66
N ASN A 255 -7.52 10.28 -19.14
CA ASN A 255 -8.91 10.23 -19.58
C ASN A 255 -9.76 11.22 -18.77
N ILE A 256 -9.83 12.50 -19.24
CA ILE A 256 -10.57 13.57 -18.53
C ILE A 256 -11.95 13.85 -19.10
N PHE A 257 -12.22 13.36 -20.32
CA PHE A 257 -13.52 13.51 -20.97
C PHE A 257 -14.01 12.14 -21.48
N GLU A 258 -15.04 11.62 -20.86
CA GLU A 258 -15.74 10.41 -21.31
C GLU A 258 -17.19 10.76 -21.57
N LYS A 259 -17.72 10.38 -22.74
CA LYS A 259 -19.16 10.57 -23.02
C LYS A 259 -19.97 9.71 -22.06
N ALA A 260 -20.87 10.34 -21.30
CA ALA A 260 -21.88 9.62 -20.56
C ALA A 260 -22.73 8.81 -21.55
N LYS A 261 -22.86 7.52 -21.32
CA LYS A 261 -23.74 6.63 -22.09
C LYS A 261 -25.13 6.68 -21.49
#